data_ab9c5773a3a198cac19f61141b7adaa8
#
_entry.id   ab9c5773a3a198cac19f61141b7adaa8
#
_cell.length_a   1.000
_cell.length_b   1.000
_cell.length_c   1.000
_cell.angle_alpha   90.00
_cell.angle_beta   90.00
_cell.angle_gamma   90.00
#
_symmetry.space_group_name_H-M   'P 1'
#
loop_
_entity.id
_entity.type
_entity.pdbx_description
1 polymer ?
#
loop_
_entity_poly.entity_id
_entity_poly.type
_entity_poly.pdbx_seq_one_letter_code
_entity_poly.pdbx_strand_id
1 'polypeptide(L)'
;MFSLPHPSPRDLPYRRGETAILFVDMQNAWVIPGRDAHVDAGKARYFYERVERQVIPNQQRLLAAMRGAGQNVLHTIIESLTADGRDRSLDHKLSDMHLPKGHPDAQVIDALAPAENEIVLPKTSSGVFNSTAIDYVLRNLNVRHLIVCGVVTDQCVDMAVRDAADRGYLVTLVEDACATHSAERHQACLEAIKGYCWIADTDAVLARIADLA
;
A
#
# COMPACT_ATOMS: atom_id res chain seq x y z
N MET A 1 -31.11 8.87 -2.75
CA MET A 1 -29.99 8.10 -3.31
C MET A 1 -29.40 8.93 -4.43
N PHE A 2 -28.23 9.54 -4.24
CA PHE A 2 -27.62 10.35 -5.30
C PHE A 2 -27.05 9.41 -6.36
N SER A 3 -27.59 9.45 -7.56
CA SER A 3 -27.01 8.79 -8.72
C SER A 3 -25.90 9.66 -9.25
N LEU A 4 -24.64 9.21 -9.10
CA LEU A 4 -23.52 9.87 -9.76
C LEU A 4 -23.55 9.54 -11.26
N PRO A 5 -23.21 10.49 -12.14
CA PRO A 5 -23.11 10.20 -13.56
C PRO A 5 -21.98 9.19 -13.83
N HIS A 6 -22.17 8.27 -14.77
CA HIS A 6 -21.10 7.43 -15.27
C HIS A 6 -20.30 8.15 -16.36
N PRO A 7 -18.95 7.99 -16.38
CA PRO A 7 -18.15 7.23 -15.42
C PRO A 7 -18.17 7.86 -14.03
N SER A 8 -18.06 7.01 -12.99
CA SER A 8 -17.91 7.51 -11.61
C SER A 8 -16.69 8.45 -11.54
N PRO A 9 -16.74 9.56 -10.78
CA PRO A 9 -15.56 10.38 -10.56
C PRO A 9 -14.34 9.63 -10.03
N ARG A 10 -14.54 8.46 -9.38
CA ARG A 10 -13.46 7.59 -8.91
C ARG A 10 -12.79 6.80 -10.03
N ASP A 11 -13.47 6.65 -11.17
CA ASP A 11 -12.99 5.95 -12.36
C ASP A 11 -12.38 6.88 -13.40
N LEU A 12 -12.02 8.08 -13.03
CA LEU A 12 -11.41 9.03 -13.98
C LEU A 12 -10.09 8.46 -14.51
N PRO A 13 -9.77 8.72 -15.79
CA PRO A 13 -8.50 8.33 -16.39
C PRO A 13 -7.32 8.84 -15.59
N TYR A 14 -6.27 8.05 -15.51
CA TYR A 14 -5.01 8.51 -14.93
C TYR A 14 -4.40 9.61 -15.80
N ARG A 15 -3.65 10.52 -15.16
CA ARG A 15 -2.98 11.62 -15.85
C ARG A 15 -1.49 11.58 -15.59
N ARG A 16 -0.73 11.85 -16.61
CA ARG A 16 0.73 11.94 -16.53
C ARG A 16 1.15 13.05 -15.55
N GLY A 17 2.03 12.72 -14.61
CA GLY A 17 2.50 13.66 -13.59
C GLY A 17 1.51 13.95 -12.45
N GLU A 18 0.27 13.40 -12.51
CA GLU A 18 -0.73 13.52 -11.45
C GLU A 18 -1.06 12.17 -10.81
N THR A 19 -0.36 11.09 -11.19
CA THR A 19 -0.61 9.72 -10.71
C THR A 19 0.59 9.20 -9.94
N ALA A 20 0.34 8.55 -8.82
CA ALA A 20 1.34 7.84 -8.04
C ALA A 20 0.86 6.46 -7.62
N ILE A 21 1.80 5.54 -7.37
CA ILE A 21 1.52 4.26 -6.71
C ILE A 21 2.15 4.21 -5.34
N LEU A 22 1.44 3.63 -4.37
CA LEU A 22 1.88 3.41 -3.01
C LEU A 22 1.89 1.91 -2.71
N PHE A 23 3.08 1.36 -2.51
CA PHE A 23 3.30 0.01 -2.02
C PHE A 23 3.35 0.04 -0.49
N VAL A 24 2.34 -0.56 0.16
CA VAL A 24 2.18 -0.51 1.61
C VAL A 24 2.85 -1.71 2.25
N ASP A 25 3.89 -1.47 3.03
CA ASP A 25 4.54 -2.40 3.98
C ASP A 25 5.00 -3.73 3.39
N MET A 26 5.47 -3.73 2.15
CA MET A 26 6.04 -4.91 1.50
C MET A 26 7.48 -5.16 1.97
N GLN A 27 7.62 -5.43 3.28
CA GLN A 27 8.88 -5.55 4.01
C GLN A 27 9.25 -7.00 4.33
N ASN A 28 10.54 -7.24 4.50
CA ASN A 28 11.06 -8.55 4.88
C ASN A 28 10.36 -9.11 6.13
N ALA A 29 10.12 -8.26 7.14
CA ALA A 29 9.48 -8.67 8.39
C ALA A 29 8.09 -9.29 8.17
N TRP A 30 7.29 -8.72 7.28
CA TRP A 30 5.87 -9.07 7.19
C TRP A 30 5.57 -10.12 6.14
N VAL A 31 6.30 -10.09 5.01
CA VAL A 31 5.94 -10.91 3.85
C VAL A 31 6.84 -12.13 3.65
N ILE A 32 7.93 -12.25 4.42
CA ILE A 32 8.79 -13.43 4.38
C ILE A 32 8.44 -14.36 5.56
N PRO A 33 8.05 -15.62 5.31
CA PRO A 33 7.72 -16.56 6.37
C PRO A 33 8.84 -16.69 7.42
N GLY A 34 8.48 -16.65 8.71
CA GLY A 34 9.41 -16.85 9.82
C GLY A 34 10.27 -15.62 10.18
N ARG A 35 10.07 -14.47 9.55
CA ARG A 35 10.73 -13.22 9.93
C ARG A 35 10.00 -12.50 11.07
N ASP A 36 8.69 -12.58 11.11
CA ASP A 36 7.89 -12.08 12.23
C ASP A 36 7.83 -13.15 13.33
N ALA A 37 8.46 -12.87 14.47
CA ALA A 37 8.49 -13.78 15.61
C ALA A 37 7.11 -13.97 16.29
N HIS A 38 6.18 -13.05 16.06
CA HIS A 38 4.83 -13.08 16.63
C HIS A 38 3.82 -13.86 15.76
N VAL A 39 4.21 -14.21 14.53
CA VAL A 39 3.35 -14.92 13.57
C VAL A 39 3.76 -16.38 13.43
N ASP A 40 2.84 -17.27 13.78
CA ASP A 40 2.95 -18.69 13.44
C ASP A 40 2.75 -18.85 11.93
N ALA A 41 3.84 -19.14 11.22
CA ALA A 41 3.83 -19.26 9.75
C ALA A 41 2.85 -20.36 9.27
N GLY A 42 2.59 -21.40 10.07
CA GLY A 42 1.61 -22.44 9.74
C GLY A 42 0.18 -21.91 9.77
N LYS A 43 -0.16 -21.07 10.75
CA LYS A 43 -1.47 -20.41 10.83
C LYS A 43 -1.63 -19.29 9.80
N ALA A 44 -0.54 -18.65 9.39
CA ALA A 44 -0.53 -17.61 8.37
C ALA A 44 -0.32 -18.13 6.94
N ARG A 45 -0.45 -19.45 6.73
CA ARG A 45 -0.17 -20.10 5.44
C ARG A 45 -0.92 -19.44 4.28
N TYR A 46 -2.21 -19.15 4.43
CA TYR A 46 -3.01 -18.49 3.40
C TYR A 46 -2.40 -17.14 2.99
N PHE A 47 -1.99 -16.34 3.97
CA PHE A 47 -1.39 -15.03 3.72
C PHE A 47 -0.10 -15.15 2.91
N TYR A 48 0.83 -15.99 3.34
CA TYR A 48 2.12 -16.15 2.67
C TYR A 48 1.99 -16.75 1.27
N GLU A 49 1.11 -17.76 1.08
CA GLU A 49 0.85 -18.33 -0.24
C GLU A 49 0.24 -17.29 -1.20
N ARG A 50 -0.68 -16.46 -0.73
CA ARG A 50 -1.26 -15.38 -1.53
C ARG A 50 -0.23 -14.32 -1.86
N VAL A 51 0.59 -13.91 -0.90
CA VAL A 51 1.67 -12.93 -1.12
C VAL A 51 2.65 -13.43 -2.17
N GLU A 52 3.15 -14.64 -2.03
CA GLU A 52 4.14 -15.21 -2.94
C GLU A 52 3.59 -15.43 -4.35
N ARG A 53 2.39 -16.02 -4.48
CA ARG A 53 1.86 -16.50 -5.76
C ARG A 53 1.08 -15.45 -6.54
N GLN A 54 0.58 -14.42 -5.87
CA GLN A 54 -0.30 -13.43 -6.49
C GLN A 54 0.17 -12.00 -6.27
N VAL A 55 0.37 -11.59 -5.01
CA VAL A 55 0.61 -10.18 -4.67
C VAL A 55 1.94 -9.69 -5.22
N ILE A 56 3.04 -10.40 -4.94
CA ILE A 56 4.38 -10.01 -5.41
C ILE A 56 4.44 -9.96 -6.94
N PRO A 57 4.02 -10.99 -7.70
CA PRO A 57 4.02 -10.92 -9.17
C PRO A 57 3.20 -9.76 -9.73
N ASN A 58 2.02 -9.48 -9.18
CA ASN A 58 1.17 -8.39 -9.62
C ASN A 58 1.80 -7.03 -9.30
N GLN A 59 2.37 -6.87 -8.11
CA GLN A 59 3.06 -5.64 -7.73
C GLN A 59 4.31 -5.39 -8.59
N GLN A 60 5.05 -6.42 -8.96
CA GLN A 60 6.19 -6.28 -9.89
C GLN A 60 5.74 -5.77 -11.26
N ARG A 61 4.60 -6.24 -11.78
CA ARG A 61 4.01 -5.74 -13.04
C ARG A 61 3.61 -4.27 -12.92
N LEU A 62 2.94 -3.91 -11.84
CA LEU A 62 2.55 -2.52 -11.55
C LEU A 62 3.77 -1.61 -11.41
N LEU A 63 4.78 -2.04 -10.67
CA LEU A 63 6.03 -1.31 -10.47
C LEU A 63 6.74 -1.05 -11.80
N ALA A 64 6.88 -2.08 -12.63
CA ALA A 64 7.48 -1.95 -13.96
C ALA A 64 6.70 -0.98 -14.86
N ALA A 65 5.36 -1.04 -14.84
CA ALA A 65 4.52 -0.15 -15.63
C ALA A 65 4.63 1.32 -15.18
N MET A 66 4.59 1.58 -13.86
CA MET A 66 4.73 2.92 -13.32
C MET A 66 6.10 3.53 -13.61
N ARG A 67 7.17 2.74 -13.46
CA ARG A 67 8.53 3.14 -13.84
C ARG A 67 8.64 3.44 -15.32
N GLY A 68 8.11 2.54 -16.17
CA GLY A 68 8.09 2.70 -17.63
C GLY A 68 7.33 3.94 -18.09
N ALA A 69 6.27 4.29 -17.37
CA ALA A 69 5.47 5.49 -17.63
C ALA A 69 6.05 6.78 -16.99
N GLY A 70 7.16 6.68 -16.24
CA GLY A 70 7.77 7.83 -15.54
C GLY A 70 6.89 8.43 -14.45
N GLN A 71 6.05 7.63 -13.81
CA GLN A 71 5.16 8.08 -12.74
C GLN A 71 5.79 7.89 -11.36
N ASN A 72 5.24 8.59 -10.35
CA ASN A 72 5.76 8.55 -9.00
C ASN A 72 5.51 7.19 -8.32
N VAL A 73 6.56 6.64 -7.73
CA VAL A 73 6.51 5.41 -6.94
C VAL A 73 6.88 5.71 -5.49
N LEU A 74 6.01 5.27 -4.56
CA LEU A 74 6.21 5.43 -3.13
C LEU A 74 6.09 4.08 -2.44
N HIS A 75 6.87 3.90 -1.38
CA HIS A 75 6.82 2.75 -0.49
C HIS A 75 6.62 3.21 0.94
N THR A 76 5.82 2.49 1.72
CA THR A 76 5.85 2.62 3.19
C THR A 76 6.59 1.46 3.81
N ILE A 77 7.22 1.76 4.92
CA ILE A 77 7.81 0.77 5.80
C ILE A 77 7.42 1.07 7.25
N ILE A 78 7.08 0.06 8.03
CA ILE A 78 6.99 0.20 9.48
C ILE A 78 8.41 0.18 10.00
N GLU A 79 8.86 1.32 10.52
CA GLU A 79 10.19 1.48 11.10
C GLU A 79 10.13 2.59 12.15
N SER A 80 10.72 2.35 13.33
CA SER A 80 10.86 3.36 14.36
C SER A 80 11.87 4.42 13.97
N LEU A 81 11.58 5.69 14.25
CA LEU A 81 12.52 6.80 14.04
C LEU A 81 13.64 6.81 15.09
N THR A 82 13.40 6.13 16.21
CA THR A 82 14.35 6.00 17.34
C THR A 82 14.72 4.53 17.55
N ALA A 83 15.93 4.27 18.04
CA ALA A 83 16.41 2.91 18.29
C ALA A 83 15.58 2.16 19.35
N ASP A 84 15.06 2.90 20.35
CA ASP A 84 14.25 2.34 21.44
C ASP A 84 12.75 2.28 21.12
N GLY A 85 12.32 2.78 19.96
CA GLY A 85 10.93 2.73 19.50
C GLY A 85 9.94 3.54 20.33
N ARG A 86 10.41 4.55 21.09
CA ARG A 86 9.54 5.41 21.93
C ARG A 86 8.53 6.22 21.11
N ASP A 87 8.81 6.44 19.83
CA ASP A 87 8.01 7.16 18.83
C ASP A 87 6.89 6.32 18.21
N ARG A 88 6.85 5.00 18.48
CA ARG A 88 5.77 4.12 17.99
C ARG A 88 4.42 4.53 18.57
N SER A 89 3.36 4.32 17.80
CA SER A 89 1.98 4.44 18.28
C SER A 89 1.73 3.55 19.51
N LEU A 90 0.70 3.87 20.29
CA LEU A 90 0.32 3.01 21.42
C LEU A 90 -0.03 1.60 20.94
N ASP A 91 -0.75 1.48 19.83
CA ASP A 91 -1.10 0.20 19.24
C ASP A 91 0.14 -0.65 18.90
N HIS A 92 1.14 -0.08 18.23
CA HIS A 92 2.39 -0.77 17.93
C HIS A 92 3.19 -1.15 19.19
N LYS A 93 3.07 -0.38 20.29
CA LYS A 93 3.67 -0.72 21.58
C LYS A 93 2.96 -1.89 22.26
N LEU A 94 1.63 -1.90 22.22
CA LEU A 94 0.81 -2.95 22.82
C LEU A 94 0.92 -4.28 22.04
N SER A 95 1.09 -4.19 20.73
CA SER A 95 1.27 -5.35 19.83
C SER A 95 2.72 -5.81 19.71
N ASP A 96 3.62 -5.20 20.47
CA ASP A 96 5.09 -5.43 20.42
C ASP A 96 5.70 -5.33 19.01
N MET A 97 5.07 -4.57 18.14
CA MET A 97 5.55 -4.34 16.77
C MET A 97 6.69 -3.33 16.79
N HIS A 98 7.92 -3.82 16.70
CA HIS A 98 9.11 -2.99 16.78
C HIS A 98 10.19 -3.39 15.77
N LEU A 99 10.37 -2.55 14.77
CA LEU A 99 11.51 -2.57 13.86
C LEU A 99 12.32 -1.29 14.07
N PRO A 100 13.48 -1.38 14.71
CA PRO A 100 14.35 -0.21 14.94
C PRO A 100 14.85 0.38 13.63
N LYS A 101 15.20 1.66 13.64
CA LYS A 101 15.78 2.36 12.49
C LYS A 101 16.98 1.59 11.91
N GLY A 102 16.91 1.31 10.61
CA GLY A 102 17.95 0.60 9.87
C GLY A 102 17.94 -0.92 10.07
N HIS A 103 16.89 -1.48 10.70
CA HIS A 103 16.78 -2.94 10.84
C HIS A 103 16.65 -3.61 9.47
N PRO A 104 17.38 -4.71 9.17
CA PRO A 104 17.29 -5.37 7.86
C PRO A 104 15.89 -5.84 7.49
N ASP A 105 15.10 -6.27 8.47
CA ASP A 105 13.74 -6.72 8.24
C ASP A 105 12.74 -5.56 8.03
N ALA A 106 13.12 -4.31 8.29
CA ALA A 106 12.36 -3.13 7.93
C ALA A 106 12.46 -2.80 6.43
N GLN A 107 13.43 -3.35 5.71
CA GLN A 107 13.62 -3.06 4.30
C GLN A 107 12.51 -3.66 3.44
N VAL A 108 12.17 -2.96 2.35
CA VAL A 108 11.32 -3.50 1.30
C VAL A 108 11.97 -4.76 0.71
N ILE A 109 11.16 -5.77 0.39
CA ILE A 109 11.67 -7.01 -0.21
C ILE A 109 12.41 -6.75 -1.52
N ASP A 110 13.43 -7.55 -1.83
CA ASP A 110 14.26 -7.39 -3.03
C ASP A 110 13.44 -7.38 -4.33
N ALA A 111 12.37 -8.17 -4.38
CA ALA A 111 11.48 -8.26 -5.54
C ALA A 111 10.81 -6.92 -5.90
N LEU A 112 10.73 -5.98 -4.96
CA LEU A 112 10.11 -4.66 -5.10
C LEU A 112 11.07 -3.54 -4.66
N ALA A 113 12.38 -3.81 -4.63
CA ALA A 113 13.38 -2.88 -4.12
C ALA A 113 13.20 -1.46 -4.73
N PRO A 114 13.12 -0.43 -3.89
CA PRO A 114 13.00 0.96 -4.35
C PRO A 114 14.21 1.36 -5.20
N ALA A 115 13.97 2.09 -6.29
CA ALA A 115 15.03 2.74 -7.04
C ALA A 115 15.52 4.01 -6.31
N GLU A 116 16.70 4.54 -6.71
CA GLU A 116 17.36 5.66 -6.02
C GLU A 116 16.46 6.90 -5.81
N ASN A 117 15.60 7.20 -6.78
CA ASN A 117 14.72 8.37 -6.74
C ASN A 117 13.28 8.04 -6.31
N GLU A 118 13.01 6.83 -5.84
CA GLU A 118 11.71 6.45 -5.29
C GLU A 118 11.61 6.78 -3.81
N ILE A 119 10.42 7.14 -3.37
CA ILE A 119 10.21 7.65 -2.02
C ILE A 119 9.88 6.51 -1.07
N VAL A 120 10.69 6.34 -0.02
CA VAL A 120 10.42 5.41 1.07
C VAL A 120 10.05 6.20 2.33
N LEU A 121 8.87 5.92 2.88
CA LEU A 121 8.32 6.62 4.04
C LEU A 121 8.28 5.69 5.26
N PRO A 122 9.16 5.88 6.25
CA PRO A 122 9.06 5.16 7.51
C PRO A 122 7.85 5.68 8.30
N LYS A 123 7.00 4.76 8.74
CA LYS A 123 5.83 5.07 9.56
C LYS A 123 5.88 4.35 10.92
N THR A 124 5.39 5.01 11.95
CA THR A 124 5.42 4.55 13.34
C THR A 124 4.04 4.12 13.84
N SER A 125 3.08 4.02 12.92
CA SER A 125 1.71 3.52 13.15
C SER A 125 1.18 2.84 11.90
N SER A 126 0.01 2.20 11.98
CA SER A 126 -0.65 1.59 10.81
C SER A 126 -1.02 2.62 9.74
N GLY A 127 -1.52 3.80 10.14
CA GLY A 127 -1.95 4.85 9.22
C GLY A 127 -0.80 5.67 8.67
N VAL A 128 -0.52 5.57 7.38
CA VAL A 128 0.55 6.32 6.72
C VAL A 128 0.32 7.83 6.74
N PHE A 129 -0.90 8.29 6.56
CA PHE A 129 -1.25 9.72 6.61
C PHE A 129 -1.20 10.30 8.03
N ASN A 130 -1.27 9.44 9.04
CA ASN A 130 -1.21 9.83 10.44
C ASN A 130 0.21 9.99 10.97
N SER A 131 1.17 9.22 10.45
CA SER A 131 2.52 9.12 11.03
C SER A 131 3.65 9.47 10.06
N THR A 132 3.34 10.01 8.89
CA THR A 132 4.35 10.43 7.91
C THR A 132 3.99 11.76 7.25
N ALA A 133 4.90 12.29 6.47
CA ALA A 133 4.68 13.48 5.64
C ALA A 133 4.04 13.16 4.26
N ILE A 134 3.38 12.02 4.09
CA ILE A 134 2.89 11.58 2.78
C ILE A 134 1.97 12.59 2.10
N ASP A 135 1.03 13.22 2.81
CA ASP A 135 0.11 14.20 2.23
C ASP A 135 0.87 15.43 1.68
N TYR A 136 1.84 15.91 2.44
CA TYR A 136 2.73 16.98 2.00
C TYR A 136 3.52 16.60 0.74
N VAL A 137 4.09 15.39 0.72
CA VAL A 137 4.86 14.86 -0.41
C VAL A 137 3.98 14.74 -1.65
N LEU A 138 2.81 14.08 -1.55
CA LEU A 138 1.90 13.89 -2.68
C LEU A 138 1.41 15.21 -3.28
N ARG A 139 1.12 16.21 -2.44
CA ARG A 139 0.73 17.55 -2.91
C ARG A 139 1.85 18.26 -3.67
N ASN A 140 3.08 18.18 -3.18
CA ASN A 140 4.24 18.76 -3.85
C ASN A 140 4.55 18.05 -5.18
N LEU A 141 4.25 16.77 -5.29
CA LEU A 141 4.34 15.99 -6.53
C LEU A 141 3.13 16.21 -7.46
N ASN A 142 2.18 17.08 -7.11
CA ASN A 142 0.94 17.33 -7.83
C ASN A 142 0.09 16.07 -8.05
N VAL A 143 0.17 15.09 -7.15
CA VAL A 143 -0.58 13.85 -7.24
C VAL A 143 -2.06 14.10 -6.95
N ARG A 144 -2.93 13.57 -7.80
CA ARG A 144 -4.39 13.55 -7.65
C ARG A 144 -4.95 12.14 -7.63
N HIS A 145 -4.29 11.21 -8.33
CA HIS A 145 -4.63 9.80 -8.38
C HIS A 145 -3.62 8.99 -7.58
N LEU A 146 -4.08 8.28 -6.57
CA LEU A 146 -3.25 7.39 -5.76
C LEU A 146 -3.68 5.94 -5.96
N ILE A 147 -2.81 5.14 -6.57
CA ILE A 147 -2.97 3.69 -6.68
C ILE A 147 -2.37 3.09 -5.42
N VAL A 148 -3.13 2.24 -4.71
CA VAL A 148 -2.72 1.64 -3.44
C VAL A 148 -2.73 0.13 -3.55
N CYS A 149 -1.65 -0.50 -3.13
CA CYS A 149 -1.53 -1.96 -2.97
C CYS A 149 -0.59 -2.30 -1.81
N GLY A 150 -0.60 -3.55 -1.36
CA GLY A 150 0.28 -3.98 -0.26
C GLY A 150 -0.39 -4.81 0.82
N VAL A 151 0.14 -4.74 2.04
CA VAL A 151 -0.31 -5.53 3.20
C VAL A 151 -0.46 -4.68 4.46
N VAL A 152 -1.38 -5.07 5.39
CA VAL A 152 -2.46 -6.02 5.14
C VAL A 152 -3.70 -5.26 4.71
N THR A 153 -4.52 -5.87 3.87
CA THR A 153 -5.67 -5.21 3.20
C THR A 153 -6.58 -4.49 4.18
N ASP A 154 -6.92 -5.11 5.29
CA ASP A 154 -7.89 -4.63 6.27
C ASP A 154 -7.28 -3.84 7.45
N GLN A 155 -6.04 -3.38 7.31
CA GLN A 155 -5.35 -2.53 8.28
C GLN A 155 -4.64 -1.36 7.59
N CYS A 156 -3.31 -1.48 7.37
CA CYS A 156 -2.51 -0.38 6.80
C CYS A 156 -3.01 0.08 5.43
N VAL A 157 -3.44 -0.86 4.57
CA VAL A 157 -3.98 -0.56 3.24
C VAL A 157 -5.35 0.14 3.36
N ASP A 158 -6.27 -0.40 4.15
CA ASP A 158 -7.59 0.21 4.40
C ASP A 158 -7.46 1.63 4.94
N MET A 159 -6.60 1.85 5.93
CA MET A 159 -6.35 3.17 6.50
C MET A 159 -5.76 4.12 5.44
N ALA A 160 -4.83 3.67 4.61
CA ALA A 160 -4.27 4.49 3.54
C ALA A 160 -5.34 4.91 2.53
N VAL A 161 -6.24 4.01 2.15
CA VAL A 161 -7.34 4.28 1.21
C VAL A 161 -8.31 5.33 1.78
N ARG A 162 -8.81 5.13 3.00
CA ARG A 162 -9.79 6.04 3.62
C ARG A 162 -9.20 7.42 3.84
N ASP A 163 -8.01 7.47 4.42
CA ASP A 163 -7.30 8.72 4.70
C ASP A 163 -6.98 9.51 3.42
N ALA A 164 -6.59 8.82 2.34
CA ALA A 164 -6.36 9.46 1.05
C ALA A 164 -7.65 10.03 0.45
N ALA A 165 -8.73 9.25 0.47
CA ALA A 165 -10.03 9.68 -0.04
C ALA A 165 -10.56 10.92 0.70
N ASP A 166 -10.47 10.95 2.04
CA ASP A 166 -10.91 12.08 2.86
C ASP A 166 -10.05 13.34 2.64
N ARG A 167 -8.81 13.18 2.18
CA ARG A 167 -7.91 14.29 1.82
C ARG A 167 -8.07 14.77 0.38
N GLY A 168 -8.97 14.15 -0.39
CA GLY A 168 -9.34 14.59 -1.75
C GLY A 168 -8.54 13.93 -2.87
N TYR A 169 -7.84 12.83 -2.60
CA TYR A 169 -7.24 12.00 -3.66
C TYR A 169 -8.30 11.09 -4.30
N LEU A 170 -8.18 10.88 -5.60
CA LEU A 170 -8.87 9.81 -6.30
C LEU A 170 -8.09 8.51 -6.06
N VAL A 171 -8.69 7.57 -5.35
CA VAL A 171 -7.99 6.35 -4.92
C VAL A 171 -8.40 5.17 -5.77
N THR A 172 -7.42 4.41 -6.24
CA THR A 172 -7.59 3.06 -6.80
C THR A 172 -6.97 2.05 -5.85
N LEU A 173 -7.74 1.08 -5.39
CA LEU A 173 -7.23 -0.08 -4.66
C LEU A 173 -7.06 -1.25 -5.63
N VAL A 174 -5.85 -1.84 -5.67
CA VAL A 174 -5.58 -3.01 -6.53
C VAL A 174 -5.78 -4.27 -5.70
N GLU A 175 -6.95 -4.89 -5.83
CA GLU A 175 -7.39 -5.97 -4.91
C GLU A 175 -6.52 -7.22 -4.98
N ASP A 176 -6.08 -7.62 -6.17
CA ASP A 176 -5.24 -8.78 -6.41
C ASP A 176 -3.73 -8.53 -6.19
N ALA A 177 -3.38 -7.28 -5.87
CA ALA A 177 -2.07 -6.86 -5.39
C ALA A 177 -2.06 -6.57 -3.87
N CYS A 178 -3.09 -7.03 -3.15
CA CYS A 178 -3.22 -6.92 -1.69
C CYS A 178 -3.46 -8.29 -1.05
N ALA A 179 -3.03 -8.45 0.21
CA ALA A 179 -3.29 -9.62 1.03
C ALA A 179 -3.62 -9.25 2.46
N THR A 180 -4.39 -10.13 3.11
CA THR A 180 -4.56 -10.20 4.56
C THR A 180 -4.65 -11.66 5.01
N HIS A 181 -4.91 -11.91 6.28
CA HIS A 181 -4.76 -13.21 6.91
C HIS A 181 -5.79 -14.28 6.48
N SER A 182 -6.90 -13.91 5.83
CA SER A 182 -7.84 -14.85 5.23
C SER A 182 -8.59 -14.23 4.04
N ALA A 183 -9.19 -15.09 3.19
CA ALA A 183 -10.01 -14.65 2.05
C ALA A 183 -11.25 -13.88 2.52
N GLU A 184 -11.87 -14.33 3.61
CA GLU A 184 -13.07 -13.71 4.17
C GLU A 184 -12.77 -12.29 4.68
N ARG A 185 -11.64 -12.10 5.38
CA ARG A 185 -11.21 -10.78 5.85
C ARG A 185 -10.91 -9.85 4.67
N HIS A 186 -10.23 -10.37 3.65
CA HIS A 186 -9.95 -9.62 2.43
C HIS A 186 -11.23 -9.12 1.77
N GLN A 187 -12.18 -10.04 1.52
CA GLN A 187 -13.45 -9.71 0.88
C GLN A 187 -14.30 -8.75 1.72
N ALA A 188 -14.36 -8.95 3.03
CA ALA A 188 -15.10 -8.06 3.93
C ALA A 188 -14.55 -6.64 3.91
N CYS A 189 -13.21 -6.49 3.86
CA CYS A 189 -12.56 -5.20 3.73
C CYS A 189 -12.92 -4.52 2.39
N LEU A 190 -12.80 -5.24 1.28
CA LEU A 190 -13.15 -4.70 -0.04
C LEU A 190 -14.59 -4.18 -0.09
N GLU A 191 -15.55 -4.93 0.46
CA GLU A 191 -16.94 -4.49 0.56
C GLU A 191 -17.10 -3.23 1.43
N ALA A 192 -16.35 -3.13 2.52
CA ALA A 192 -16.44 -2.00 3.45
C ALA A 192 -15.84 -0.70 2.90
N ILE A 193 -14.85 -0.78 2.01
CA ILE A 193 -14.12 0.41 1.51
C ILE A 193 -14.51 0.85 0.10
N LYS A 194 -15.29 0.07 -0.62
CA LYS A 194 -15.65 0.41 -2.01
C LYS A 194 -16.36 1.77 -2.19
N GLY A 195 -16.86 2.35 -1.09
CA GLY A 195 -17.39 3.71 -1.08
C GLY A 195 -16.32 4.81 -1.14
N TYR A 196 -15.05 4.49 -0.88
CA TYR A 196 -13.93 5.43 -0.82
C TYR A 196 -13.02 5.39 -2.03
N CYS A 197 -12.99 4.28 -2.75
CA CYS A 197 -12.06 4.06 -3.85
C CYS A 197 -12.72 3.35 -5.04
N TRP A 198 -12.03 3.35 -6.17
CA TRP A 198 -12.27 2.41 -7.24
C TRP A 198 -11.46 1.14 -6.92
N ILE A 199 -12.14 -0.01 -6.86
CA ILE A 199 -11.50 -1.30 -6.68
C ILE A 199 -11.31 -1.93 -8.06
N ALA A 200 -10.09 -2.33 -8.39
CA ALA A 200 -9.72 -2.90 -9.67
C ALA A 200 -8.69 -4.01 -9.48
N ASP A 201 -8.60 -4.90 -10.45
CA ASP A 201 -7.49 -5.84 -10.56
C ASP A 201 -6.27 -5.21 -11.23
N THR A 202 -5.16 -5.94 -11.19
CA THR A 202 -3.89 -5.50 -11.79
C THR A 202 -4.01 -5.24 -13.29
N ASP A 203 -4.74 -6.07 -14.04
CA ASP A 203 -4.86 -5.94 -15.50
C ASP A 203 -5.63 -4.66 -15.89
N ALA A 204 -6.71 -4.34 -15.18
CA ALA A 204 -7.46 -3.10 -15.40
C ALA A 204 -6.62 -1.85 -15.08
N VAL A 205 -5.80 -1.91 -14.02
CA VAL A 205 -4.89 -0.80 -13.67
C VAL A 205 -3.77 -0.66 -14.70
N LEU A 206 -3.18 -1.75 -15.16
CA LEU A 206 -2.16 -1.73 -16.21
C LEU A 206 -2.68 -1.14 -17.53
N ALA A 207 -3.90 -1.50 -17.92
CA ALA A 207 -4.53 -0.90 -19.10
C ALA A 207 -4.65 0.63 -18.95
N ARG A 208 -5.06 1.12 -17.79
CA ARG A 208 -5.15 2.57 -17.53
C ARG A 208 -3.78 3.26 -17.45
N ILE A 209 -2.74 2.59 -16.98
CA ILE A 209 -1.37 3.13 -16.99
C ILE A 209 -0.88 3.25 -18.44
N ALA A 210 -1.19 2.28 -19.30
CA ALA A 210 -0.83 2.32 -20.72
C ALA A 210 -1.52 3.48 -21.46
N ASP A 211 -2.72 3.86 -21.04
CA ASP A 211 -3.52 4.94 -21.61
C ASP A 211 -3.27 6.30 -20.94
N LEU A 212 -2.18 6.46 -20.17
CA LEU A 212 -1.87 7.71 -19.47
C LEU A 212 -1.84 8.91 -20.42
N ALA A 213 -2.77 9.82 -20.21
CA ALA A 213 -2.93 11.05 -20.96
C ALA A 213 -1.90 12.14 -20.57
#